data_0ce7dd30293af129bbe7a672b2508214
#
_entry.id   0ce7dd30293af129bbe7a672b2508214
#
_cell.length_a   1.000
_cell.length_b   1.000
_cell.length_c   1.000
_cell.angle_alpha   90.00
_cell.angle_beta   90.00
_cell.angle_gamma   90.00
#
_symmetry.space_group_name_H-M   'P 1'
#
loop_
_entity.id
_entity.type
_entity.pdbx_description
1 polymer ?
#
loop_
_entity_poly.entity_id
_entity_poly.type
_entity_poly.pdbx_seq_one_letter_code
_entity_poly.pdbx_strand_id
1 'polypeptide(L)'
;QAVRTHNNLNHLYVLTLADIRATNDNLWNDWKATLLRELYLLTQKALDNGLECKVALQDRVNEHQTKSRASLLENGMNETQISQFWQSLSDDYFVRFKPAQIAWHANLILAAHPMTDDFLMVGTNADISKAGAELIVYGKDRPMMFAQIASVLDSRNCSIHDAQVMRTHDGY
;
A
#
# COMPACT_ATOMS: atom_id res chain seq x y z
N GLN A 1 -16.62 10.15 7.49
CA GLN A 1 -17.75 9.18 7.52
C GLN A 1 -17.57 8.18 6.40
N ALA A 2 -17.47 6.90 6.73
CA ALA A 2 -17.36 5.85 5.72
C ALA A 2 -18.67 5.75 4.92
N VAL A 3 -18.56 5.55 3.60
CA VAL A 3 -19.68 5.26 2.72
C VAL A 3 -20.20 3.86 3.07
N ARG A 4 -21.44 3.76 3.57
CA ARG A 4 -22.02 2.50 4.05
C ARG A 4 -23.21 2.00 3.24
N THR A 5 -23.75 2.82 2.34
CA THR A 5 -24.94 2.52 1.54
C THR A 5 -24.78 3.07 0.12
N HIS A 6 -25.46 2.45 -0.84
CA HIS A 6 -25.52 2.92 -2.22
C HIS A 6 -26.03 4.36 -2.34
N ASN A 7 -27.00 4.70 -1.51
CA ASN A 7 -27.55 6.05 -1.52
C ASN A 7 -26.51 7.10 -1.10
N ASN A 8 -25.72 6.81 -0.06
CA ASN A 8 -24.63 7.69 0.36
C ASN A 8 -23.52 7.77 -0.71
N LEU A 9 -23.24 6.66 -1.40
CA LEU A 9 -22.29 6.63 -2.51
C LEU A 9 -22.75 7.50 -3.65
N ASN A 10 -24.02 7.40 -4.05
CA ASN A 10 -24.61 8.19 -5.11
C ASN A 10 -24.57 9.70 -4.79
N HIS A 11 -24.95 10.08 -3.58
CA HIS A 11 -24.88 11.45 -3.13
C HIS A 11 -23.45 12.00 -3.14
N LEU A 12 -22.50 11.21 -2.61
CA LEU A 12 -21.10 11.61 -2.60
C LEU A 12 -20.54 11.80 -4.02
N TYR A 13 -20.86 10.89 -4.94
CA TYR A 13 -20.43 10.98 -6.34
C TYR A 13 -20.94 12.26 -7.00
N VAL A 14 -22.24 12.52 -6.88
CA VAL A 14 -22.87 13.72 -7.47
C VAL A 14 -22.33 15.00 -6.86
N LEU A 15 -22.18 15.04 -5.52
CA LEU A 15 -21.62 16.20 -4.82
C LEU A 15 -20.17 16.46 -5.23
N THR A 16 -19.35 15.42 -5.32
CA THR A 16 -17.94 15.55 -5.77
C THR A 16 -17.86 16.10 -7.18
N LEU A 17 -18.71 15.59 -8.08
CA LEU A 17 -18.77 16.08 -9.47
C LEU A 17 -19.22 17.55 -9.55
N ALA A 18 -20.23 17.91 -8.77
CA ALA A 18 -20.75 19.27 -8.72
C ALA A 18 -19.72 20.24 -8.14
N ASP A 19 -19.05 19.86 -7.06
CA ASP A 19 -18.01 20.67 -6.39
C ASP A 19 -16.83 20.97 -7.32
N ILE A 20 -16.29 19.93 -7.98
CA ILE A 20 -15.18 20.09 -8.92
C ILE A 20 -15.56 21.03 -10.07
N ARG A 21 -16.76 20.88 -10.66
CA ARG A 21 -17.23 21.73 -11.75
C ARG A 21 -17.54 23.15 -11.32
N ALA A 22 -18.06 23.33 -10.11
CA ALA A 22 -18.37 24.66 -9.58
C ALA A 22 -17.10 25.45 -9.20
N THR A 23 -16.03 24.74 -8.80
CA THR A 23 -14.79 25.38 -8.36
C THR A 23 -13.94 25.86 -9.53
N ASN A 24 -13.79 25.06 -10.57
CA ASN A 24 -13.04 25.42 -11.78
C ASN A 24 -13.31 24.42 -12.91
N ASP A 25 -13.93 24.86 -13.99
CA ASP A 25 -14.24 24.04 -15.16
C ASP A 25 -13.00 23.40 -15.80
N ASN A 26 -11.83 24.04 -15.71
CA ASN A 26 -10.57 23.51 -16.25
C ASN A 26 -9.97 22.38 -15.41
N LEU A 27 -10.45 22.17 -14.18
CA LEU A 27 -10.00 21.05 -13.34
C LEU A 27 -10.64 19.72 -13.73
N TRP A 28 -11.74 19.75 -14.47
CA TRP A 28 -12.43 18.56 -14.96
C TRP A 28 -11.92 18.16 -16.33
N ASN A 29 -11.44 16.95 -16.46
CA ASN A 29 -11.02 16.35 -17.72
C ASN A 29 -11.46 14.88 -17.81
N ASP A 30 -11.38 14.28 -18.99
CA ASP A 30 -11.82 12.91 -19.26
C ASP A 30 -11.11 11.89 -18.38
N TRP A 31 -9.83 12.10 -18.06
CA TRP A 31 -9.08 11.22 -17.17
C TRP A 31 -9.63 11.22 -15.74
N LYS A 32 -9.91 12.39 -15.17
CA LYS A 32 -10.53 12.52 -13.83
C LYS A 32 -11.96 11.96 -13.81
N ALA A 33 -12.70 12.16 -14.90
CA ALA A 33 -14.03 11.58 -15.07
C ALA A 33 -13.96 10.04 -15.03
N THR A 34 -13.02 9.45 -15.74
CA THR A 34 -12.80 8.00 -15.77
C THR A 34 -12.41 7.48 -14.38
N LEU A 35 -11.45 8.10 -13.71
CA LEU A 35 -11.02 7.71 -12.37
C LEU A 35 -12.16 7.77 -11.35
N LEU A 36 -12.93 8.85 -11.34
CA LEU A 36 -14.05 9.01 -10.41
C LEU A 36 -15.13 7.97 -10.67
N ARG A 37 -15.39 7.66 -11.95
CA ARG A 37 -16.35 6.62 -12.35
C ARG A 37 -15.87 5.23 -11.94
N GLU A 38 -14.60 4.91 -12.15
CA GLU A 38 -14.03 3.62 -11.73
C GLU A 38 -14.10 3.45 -10.21
N LEU A 39 -13.73 4.48 -9.46
CA LEU A 39 -13.85 4.47 -8.00
C LEU A 39 -15.30 4.25 -7.55
N TYR A 40 -16.26 4.90 -8.20
CA TYR A 40 -17.69 4.71 -7.92
C TYR A 40 -18.11 3.25 -8.16
N LEU A 41 -17.78 2.68 -9.33
CA LEU A 41 -18.14 1.31 -9.69
C LEU A 41 -17.49 0.26 -8.78
N LEU A 42 -16.22 0.45 -8.41
CA LEU A 42 -15.52 -0.42 -7.47
C LEU A 42 -16.13 -0.36 -6.07
N THR A 43 -16.51 0.84 -5.63
CA THR A 43 -17.16 1.04 -4.32
C THR A 43 -18.57 0.45 -4.30
N GLN A 44 -19.32 0.61 -5.40
CA GLN A 44 -20.64 -0.02 -5.56
C GLN A 44 -20.53 -1.54 -5.47
N LYS A 45 -19.60 -2.14 -6.20
CA LYS A 45 -19.34 -3.60 -6.15
C LYS A 45 -18.93 -4.06 -4.75
N ALA A 46 -18.14 -3.27 -4.02
CA ALA A 46 -17.75 -3.56 -2.65
C ALA A 46 -18.94 -3.48 -1.67
N LEU A 47 -19.90 -2.59 -1.91
CA LEU A 47 -21.15 -2.50 -1.13
C LEU A 47 -22.10 -3.66 -1.45
N ASP A 48 -22.19 -4.07 -2.72
CA ASP A 48 -23.01 -5.21 -3.16
C ASP A 48 -22.53 -6.53 -2.54
N ASN A 49 -21.21 -6.72 -2.51
CA ASN A 49 -20.62 -7.98 -2.04
C ASN A 49 -20.57 -8.10 -0.48
N GLY A 50 -20.78 -7.01 0.25
CA GLY A 50 -20.94 -7.01 1.71
C GLY A 50 -19.98 -7.93 2.49
N LEU A 51 -20.53 -8.95 3.17
CA LEU A 51 -19.76 -9.95 3.93
C LEU A 51 -18.89 -10.87 3.08
N GLU A 52 -19.29 -11.16 1.84
CA GLU A 52 -18.49 -11.99 0.92
C GLU A 52 -17.17 -11.31 0.56
N CYS A 53 -17.16 -9.98 0.46
CA CYS A 53 -15.94 -9.23 0.23
C CYS A 53 -14.95 -9.33 1.43
N LYS A 54 -15.45 -9.37 2.65
CA LYS A 54 -14.59 -9.54 3.85
C LYS A 54 -13.97 -10.92 3.93
N VAL A 55 -14.73 -11.97 3.62
CA VAL A 55 -14.23 -13.36 3.57
C VAL A 55 -13.17 -13.48 2.47
N ALA A 56 -13.45 -13.00 1.27
CA ALA A 56 -12.50 -13.03 0.15
C ALA A 56 -11.23 -12.22 0.43
N LEU A 57 -11.33 -11.09 1.16
CA LEU A 57 -10.15 -10.32 1.59
C LEU A 57 -9.33 -11.10 2.62
N GLN A 58 -9.97 -11.72 3.59
CA GLN A 58 -9.28 -12.53 4.60
C GLN A 58 -8.61 -13.75 3.98
N ASP A 59 -9.28 -14.41 3.05
CA ASP A 59 -8.70 -15.54 2.29
C ASP A 59 -7.45 -15.10 1.52
N ARG A 60 -7.49 -13.92 0.90
CA ARG A 60 -6.34 -13.35 0.22
C ARG A 60 -5.20 -12.99 1.16
N VAL A 61 -5.49 -12.41 2.31
CA VAL A 61 -4.50 -12.15 3.37
C VAL A 61 -3.82 -13.47 3.78
N ASN A 62 -4.61 -14.49 4.11
CA ASN A 62 -4.11 -15.80 4.53
C ASN A 62 -3.27 -16.46 3.44
N GLU A 63 -3.71 -16.40 2.18
CA GLU A 63 -2.96 -16.91 1.03
C GLU A 63 -1.61 -16.22 0.87
N HIS A 64 -1.59 -14.89 0.90
CA HIS A 64 -0.36 -14.11 0.75
C HIS A 64 0.59 -14.34 1.92
N GLN A 65 0.07 -14.41 3.15
CA GLN A 65 0.86 -14.75 4.34
C GLN A 65 1.46 -16.15 4.22
N THR A 66 0.68 -17.14 3.81
CA THR A 66 1.16 -18.53 3.68
C THR A 66 2.26 -18.65 2.64
N LYS A 67 2.06 -18.06 1.46
CA LYS A 67 3.05 -18.11 0.37
C LYS A 67 4.35 -17.37 0.71
N SER A 68 4.25 -16.18 1.29
CA SER A 68 5.45 -15.42 1.69
C SER A 68 6.19 -16.07 2.85
N ARG A 69 5.47 -16.65 3.82
CA ARG A 69 6.06 -17.42 4.93
C ARG A 69 6.87 -18.62 4.43
N ALA A 70 6.31 -19.41 3.51
CA ALA A 70 7.03 -20.55 2.92
C ALA A 70 8.36 -20.10 2.30
N SER A 71 8.36 -19.04 1.50
CA SER A 71 9.57 -18.50 0.89
C SER A 71 10.58 -17.98 1.93
N LEU A 72 10.13 -17.35 3.02
CA LEU A 72 11.01 -16.87 4.08
C LEU A 72 11.67 -18.02 4.86
N LEU A 73 10.93 -19.09 5.15
CA LEU A 73 11.45 -20.29 5.80
C LEU A 73 12.47 -21.03 4.92
N GLU A 74 12.22 -21.13 3.62
CA GLU A 74 13.16 -21.68 2.63
C GLU A 74 14.48 -20.89 2.62
N ASN A 75 14.41 -19.57 2.83
CA ASN A 75 15.59 -18.69 2.95
C ASN A 75 16.26 -18.72 4.34
N GLY A 76 15.82 -19.61 5.24
CA GLY A 76 16.41 -19.80 6.55
C GLY A 76 15.99 -18.78 7.62
N MET A 77 14.94 -18.01 7.37
CA MET A 77 14.39 -17.10 8.38
C MET A 77 13.71 -17.85 9.52
N ASN A 78 13.80 -17.29 10.73
CA ASN A 78 13.17 -17.87 11.92
C ASN A 78 11.67 -17.61 11.95
N GLU A 79 10.89 -18.66 12.18
CA GLU A 79 9.43 -18.64 12.27
C GLU A 79 8.92 -17.62 13.31
N THR A 80 9.59 -17.52 14.44
CA THR A 80 9.21 -16.57 15.51
C THR A 80 9.40 -15.13 15.06
N GLN A 81 10.48 -14.82 14.37
CA GLN A 81 10.74 -13.47 13.83
C GLN A 81 9.71 -13.10 12.75
N ILE A 82 9.37 -14.02 11.86
CA ILE A 82 8.34 -13.82 10.83
C ILE A 82 7.00 -13.51 11.50
N SER A 83 6.61 -14.30 12.49
CA SER A 83 5.34 -14.14 13.19
C SER A 83 5.25 -12.82 13.96
N GLN A 84 6.32 -12.41 14.65
CA GLN A 84 6.39 -11.12 15.33
C GLN A 84 6.29 -9.95 14.36
N PHE A 85 7.02 -10.01 13.25
CA PHE A 85 6.96 -8.97 12.23
C PHE A 85 5.56 -8.86 11.62
N TRP A 86 4.88 -9.97 11.34
CA TRP A 86 3.53 -9.92 10.78
C TRP A 86 2.48 -9.40 11.76
N GLN A 87 2.67 -9.58 13.07
CA GLN A 87 1.81 -8.96 14.09
C GLN A 87 1.93 -7.42 14.10
N SER A 88 3.03 -6.86 13.62
CA SER A 88 3.19 -5.41 13.49
C SER A 88 2.51 -4.83 12.25
N LEU A 89 2.09 -5.66 11.29
CA LEU A 89 1.51 -5.26 10.01
C LEU A 89 -0.02 -5.35 10.01
N SER A 90 -0.66 -4.47 9.27
CA SER A 90 -2.12 -4.54 9.03
C SER A 90 -2.47 -5.50 7.90
N ASP A 91 -3.71 -6.00 7.89
CA ASP A 91 -4.24 -6.83 6.79
C ASP A 91 -4.14 -6.12 5.43
N ASP A 92 -4.28 -4.80 5.41
CA ASP A 92 -4.18 -3.97 4.20
C ASP A 92 -2.81 -4.12 3.51
N TYR A 93 -1.74 -4.32 4.28
CA TYR A 93 -0.41 -4.60 3.74
C TYR A 93 -0.39 -5.90 2.93
N PHE A 94 -0.96 -6.97 3.48
CA PHE A 94 -0.99 -8.28 2.79
C PHE A 94 -1.91 -8.29 1.57
N VAL A 95 -2.92 -7.43 1.54
CA VAL A 95 -3.78 -7.27 0.35
C VAL A 95 -3.07 -6.51 -0.77
N ARG A 96 -2.27 -5.50 -0.43
CA ARG A 96 -1.60 -4.62 -1.39
C ARG A 96 -0.42 -5.27 -2.09
N PHE A 97 0.41 -5.98 -1.34
CA PHE A 97 1.66 -6.54 -1.85
C PHE A 97 1.51 -8.01 -2.26
N LYS A 98 2.25 -8.38 -3.31
CA LYS A 98 2.34 -9.78 -3.75
C LYS A 98 3.22 -10.58 -2.79
N PRO A 99 3.05 -11.91 -2.67
CA PRO A 99 3.85 -12.74 -1.77
C PRO A 99 5.36 -12.58 -1.94
N ALA A 100 5.85 -12.45 -3.18
CA ALA A 100 7.27 -12.25 -3.45
C ALA A 100 7.78 -10.89 -2.92
N GLN A 101 6.97 -9.83 -3.02
CA GLN A 101 7.30 -8.51 -2.46
C GLN A 101 7.31 -8.56 -0.92
N ILE A 102 6.30 -9.20 -0.32
CA ILE A 102 6.22 -9.38 1.14
C ILE A 102 7.46 -10.13 1.66
N ALA A 103 7.85 -11.21 0.98
CA ALA A 103 9.05 -11.97 1.34
C ALA A 103 10.33 -11.13 1.19
N TRP A 104 10.45 -10.35 0.11
CA TRP A 104 11.58 -9.45 -0.09
C TRP A 104 11.65 -8.36 0.98
N HIS A 105 10.53 -7.69 1.30
CA HIS A 105 10.46 -6.69 2.37
C HIS A 105 10.87 -7.28 3.72
N ALA A 106 10.31 -8.44 4.09
CA ALA A 106 10.61 -9.10 5.34
C ALA A 106 12.08 -9.52 5.44
N ASN A 107 12.67 -10.08 4.37
CA ASN A 107 14.09 -10.42 4.33
C ASN A 107 14.98 -9.22 4.63
N LEU A 108 14.70 -8.08 4.01
CA LEU A 108 15.47 -6.85 4.23
C LEU A 108 15.31 -6.33 5.65
N ILE A 109 14.08 -6.25 6.14
CA ILE A 109 13.77 -5.68 7.46
C ILE A 109 14.33 -6.58 8.58
N LEU A 110 14.11 -7.88 8.50
CA LEU A 110 14.57 -8.83 9.53
C LEU A 110 16.08 -9.07 9.52
N ALA A 111 16.75 -8.96 8.36
CA ALA A 111 18.19 -9.04 8.26
C ALA A 111 18.92 -7.82 8.85
N ALA A 112 18.23 -6.68 8.93
CA ALA A 112 18.82 -5.42 9.37
C ALA A 112 18.80 -5.22 10.91
N HIS A 113 18.46 -6.24 11.71
CA HIS A 113 18.44 -6.16 13.18
C HIS A 113 19.85 -6.08 13.83
N PRO A 114 19.99 -5.35 14.95
CA PRO A 114 19.00 -4.65 15.78
C PRO A 114 18.72 -3.21 15.31
N MET A 115 17.44 -2.85 15.28
CA MET A 115 17.01 -1.51 14.92
C MET A 115 17.22 -0.55 16.11
N THR A 116 18.06 0.44 15.92
CA THR A 116 18.12 1.60 16.82
C THR A 116 17.02 2.60 16.44
N ASP A 117 16.62 3.46 17.37
CA ASP A 117 15.57 4.46 17.14
C ASP A 117 15.82 5.39 15.94
N ASP A 118 17.07 5.51 15.49
CA ASP A 118 17.47 6.33 14.33
C ASP A 118 17.69 5.52 13.05
N PHE A 119 17.32 4.23 13.06
CA PHE A 119 17.57 3.36 11.91
C PHE A 119 16.63 3.68 10.75
N LEU A 120 17.22 3.86 9.58
CA LEU A 120 16.55 3.93 8.30
C LEU A 120 17.13 2.87 7.37
N MET A 121 16.32 1.89 7.02
CA MET A 121 16.69 0.88 6.05
C MET A 121 16.18 1.27 4.67
N VAL A 122 17.07 1.17 3.68
CA VAL A 122 16.74 1.39 2.28
C VAL A 122 17.12 0.15 1.48
N GLY A 123 16.16 -0.40 0.78
CA GLY A 123 16.37 -1.54 -0.10
C GLY A 123 15.88 -1.25 -1.51
N THR A 124 16.54 -1.81 -2.50
CA THR A 124 16.14 -1.71 -3.90
C THR A 124 15.98 -3.09 -4.52
N ASN A 125 14.97 -3.25 -5.36
CA ASN A 125 14.75 -4.43 -6.17
C ASN A 125 14.60 -4.00 -7.62
N ALA A 126 15.56 -4.39 -8.46
CA ALA A 126 15.52 -4.14 -9.89
C ALA A 126 14.92 -5.38 -10.57
N ASP A 127 13.66 -5.34 -10.89
CA ASP A 127 13.05 -6.36 -11.75
C ASP A 127 13.26 -5.96 -13.21
N ILE A 128 14.14 -6.70 -13.89
CA ILE A 128 14.50 -6.46 -15.30
C ILE A 128 13.28 -6.57 -16.23
N SER A 129 12.22 -7.25 -15.80
CA SER A 129 10.97 -7.37 -16.56
C SER A 129 10.06 -6.14 -16.46
N LYS A 130 10.32 -5.23 -15.52
CA LYS A 130 9.61 -3.97 -15.32
C LYS A 130 10.53 -2.80 -15.66
N ALA A 131 9.99 -1.82 -16.36
CA ALA A 131 10.71 -0.57 -16.66
C ALA A 131 10.87 0.32 -15.41
N GLY A 132 11.53 -0.19 -14.35
CA GLY A 132 11.73 0.53 -13.11
C GLY A 132 12.29 -0.34 -11.99
N ALA A 133 12.69 0.31 -10.90
CA ALA A 133 13.13 -0.35 -9.68
C ALA A 133 12.12 -0.10 -8.56
N GLU A 134 11.89 -1.10 -7.72
CA GLU A 134 11.18 -0.92 -6.46
C GLU A 134 12.16 -0.42 -5.39
N LEU A 135 11.77 0.61 -4.68
CA LEU A 135 12.49 1.16 -3.53
C LEU A 135 11.63 0.94 -2.29
N ILE A 136 12.20 0.29 -1.28
CA ILE A 136 11.60 0.26 0.06
C ILE A 136 12.43 1.12 1.00
N VAL A 137 11.74 1.92 1.80
CA VAL A 137 12.33 2.67 2.91
C VAL A 137 11.55 2.26 4.15
N TYR A 138 12.25 1.72 5.15
CA TYR A 138 11.68 1.30 6.42
C TYR A 138 12.41 1.99 7.57
N GLY A 139 11.66 2.62 8.44
CA GLY A 139 12.23 3.35 9.58
C GLY A 139 11.12 3.96 10.43
N LYS A 140 11.50 4.49 11.59
CA LYS A 140 10.57 5.15 12.50
C LYS A 140 9.90 6.35 11.83
N ASP A 141 8.58 6.46 11.98
CA ASP A 141 7.81 7.55 11.39
C ASP A 141 8.29 8.90 11.93
N ARG A 142 8.62 9.82 11.02
CA ARG A 142 9.11 11.17 11.30
C ARG A 142 8.37 12.19 10.45
N PRO A 143 8.15 13.39 10.99
CA PRO A 143 7.58 14.47 10.20
C PRO A 143 8.36 14.69 8.90
N MET A 144 7.65 14.84 7.79
CA MET A 144 8.23 15.16 6.48
C MET A 144 9.10 14.05 5.84
N MET A 145 9.16 12.83 6.40
CA MET A 145 10.03 11.76 5.88
C MET A 145 9.75 11.47 4.41
N PHE A 146 8.48 11.31 4.01
CA PHE A 146 8.11 11.08 2.61
C PHE A 146 8.57 12.23 1.69
N ALA A 147 8.39 13.48 2.13
CA ALA A 147 8.82 14.65 1.34
C ALA A 147 10.34 14.69 1.18
N GLN A 148 11.10 14.32 2.22
CA GLN A 148 12.55 14.23 2.15
C GLN A 148 13.01 13.15 1.18
N ILE A 149 12.40 11.96 1.22
CA ILE A 149 12.68 10.86 0.28
C ILE A 149 12.38 11.32 -1.15
N ALA A 150 11.20 11.89 -1.38
CA ALA A 150 10.81 12.38 -2.71
C ALA A 150 11.79 13.46 -3.23
N SER A 151 12.23 14.39 -2.38
CA SER A 151 13.20 15.41 -2.75
C SER A 151 14.57 14.83 -3.12
N VAL A 152 15.03 13.80 -2.40
CA VAL A 152 16.28 13.10 -2.73
C VAL A 152 16.18 12.40 -4.09
N LEU A 153 15.07 11.71 -4.36
CA LEU A 153 14.85 11.04 -5.63
C LEU A 153 14.77 12.03 -6.81
N ASP A 154 14.06 13.15 -6.61
CA ASP A 154 13.96 14.22 -7.60
C ASP A 154 15.33 14.84 -7.90
N SER A 155 16.15 15.11 -6.87
CA SER A 155 17.51 15.63 -7.04
C SER A 155 18.45 14.70 -7.81
N ARG A 156 18.10 13.43 -7.91
CA ARG A 156 18.82 12.39 -8.69
C ARG A 156 18.16 12.09 -10.03
N ASN A 157 17.20 12.91 -10.47
CA ASN A 157 16.43 12.72 -11.70
C ASN A 157 15.69 11.36 -11.74
N CYS A 158 15.27 10.84 -10.58
CA CYS A 158 14.46 9.64 -10.49
C CYS A 158 12.97 10.03 -10.52
N SER A 159 12.23 9.52 -11.49
CA SER A 159 10.78 9.71 -11.57
C SER A 159 10.06 8.69 -10.68
N ILE A 160 9.18 9.18 -9.80
CA ILE A 160 8.31 8.33 -8.97
C ILE A 160 7.05 8.06 -9.77
N HIS A 161 6.80 6.81 -10.14
CA HIS A 161 5.60 6.39 -10.87
C HIS A 161 4.48 5.94 -9.92
N ASP A 162 4.84 5.31 -8.81
CA ASP A 162 3.92 4.88 -7.76
C ASP A 162 4.60 5.01 -6.40
N ALA A 163 3.83 5.32 -5.37
CA ALA A 163 4.32 5.38 -4.00
C ALA A 163 3.25 4.91 -3.02
N GLN A 164 3.64 4.01 -2.12
CA GLN A 164 2.76 3.48 -1.09
C GLN A 164 3.38 3.75 0.28
N VAL A 165 2.62 4.43 1.14
CA VAL A 165 3.02 4.70 2.51
C VAL A 165 2.19 3.82 3.43
N MET A 166 2.85 3.01 4.23
CA MET A 166 2.25 2.10 5.19
C MET A 166 2.79 2.41 6.58
N ARG A 167 2.00 2.15 7.59
CA ARG A 167 2.41 2.32 8.98
C ARG A 167 2.24 1.01 9.71
N THR A 168 3.25 0.59 10.44
CA THR A 168 3.19 -0.57 11.33
C THR A 168 2.54 -0.18 12.66
N HIS A 169 2.04 -1.18 13.42
CA HIS A 169 1.40 -0.92 14.72
C HIS A 169 2.39 -0.36 15.78
N ASP A 170 3.67 -0.60 15.60
CA ASP A 170 4.76 -0.14 16.45
C ASP A 170 5.40 1.18 15.99
N GLY A 171 4.83 1.81 14.95
CA GLY A 171 5.17 3.19 14.55
C GLY A 171 6.31 3.33 13.53
N TYR A 172 6.53 2.28 12.73
CA TYR A 172 7.42 2.30 11.57
C TYR A 172 6.63 2.43 10.29
#